data_68948560f0e29ba9f93f2a204278fc02
#
_entry.id   68948560f0e29ba9f93f2a204278fc02
#
_cell.length_a   1.000
_cell.length_b   1.000
_cell.length_c   1.000
_cell.angle_alpha   90.00
_cell.angle_beta   90.00
_cell.angle_gamma   90.00
#
_symmetry.space_group_name_H-M   'P 1'
#
loop_
_entity.id
_entity.type
_entity.pdbx_description
1 polymer ?
#
loop_
_entity_poly.entity_id
_entity_poly.type
_entity_poly.pdbx_seq_one_letter_code
_entity_poly.pdbx_strand_id
1 'polypeptide(L)'
;MRYIVGLLSLMLTCVALSTLAVAATSIEGSWIGSGTVSRGANVDRVQCRVRYTKSSENSCATSSVCTTENGRYEVSGHVTNIGGNRYQGTVTSGNETGRVIMVHRGNQQSVTVTSPSGSAKITLSRR
;
A
#
# COMPACT_ATOMS: atom_id res chain seq x y z
N MET A 1 -46.09 42.49 40.78
CA MET A 1 -46.01 41.21 40.14
C MET A 1 -44.77 41.15 39.30
N ARG A 2 -43.89 40.26 39.69
CA ARG A 2 -42.67 40.11 38.87
C ARG A 2 -42.68 38.71 38.29
N TYR A 3 -42.59 38.68 37.01
CA TYR A 3 -42.46 37.43 36.30
C TYR A 3 -40.97 37.14 36.13
N ILE A 4 -40.56 36.08 36.75
CA ILE A 4 -39.20 35.57 36.50
C ILE A 4 -39.30 34.78 35.21
N VAL A 5 -38.86 35.40 34.15
CA VAL A 5 -38.63 34.66 32.93
C VAL A 5 -37.36 33.84 33.15
N GLY A 6 -37.58 32.58 33.45
CA GLY A 6 -36.46 31.65 33.49
C GLY A 6 -35.87 31.58 32.07
N LEU A 7 -34.72 32.16 31.93
CA LEU A 7 -33.91 31.90 30.76
C LEU A 7 -33.57 30.42 30.79
N LEU A 8 -34.33 29.67 30.04
CA LEU A 8 -33.90 28.32 29.68
C LEU A 8 -32.71 28.51 28.76
N SER A 9 -31.55 28.54 29.34
CA SER A 9 -30.32 28.44 28.58
C SER A 9 -30.28 27.05 27.98
N LEU A 10 -30.77 26.93 26.77
CA LEU A 10 -30.57 25.76 25.98
C LEU A 10 -29.08 25.73 25.67
N MET A 11 -28.32 25.10 26.53
CA MET A 11 -26.95 24.74 26.18
C MET A 11 -27.05 23.71 25.09
N LEU A 12 -26.97 24.19 23.88
CA LEU A 12 -26.71 23.36 22.73
C LEU A 12 -25.28 22.87 22.89
N THR A 13 -25.11 21.77 23.60
CA THR A 13 -23.84 21.05 23.54
C THR A 13 -23.69 20.57 22.14
N CYS A 14 -22.97 21.34 21.33
CA CYS A 14 -22.36 20.79 20.13
C CYS A 14 -21.47 19.65 20.54
N VAL A 15 -22.00 18.44 20.51
CA VAL A 15 -21.17 17.26 20.50
C VAL A 15 -20.46 17.34 19.14
N ALA A 16 -19.28 17.90 19.15
CA ALA A 16 -18.38 17.76 18.03
C ALA A 16 -18.13 16.27 17.91
N LEU A 17 -18.83 15.62 17.00
CA LEU A 17 -18.42 14.34 16.49
C LEU A 17 -17.07 14.57 15.82
N SER A 18 -16.00 14.47 16.63
CA SER A 18 -14.68 14.28 16.06
C SER A 18 -14.72 12.94 15.38
N THR A 19 -15.03 12.96 14.09
CA THR A 19 -14.68 11.86 13.22
C THR A 19 -13.16 11.74 13.34
N LEU A 20 -12.71 10.77 14.12
CA LEU A 20 -11.35 10.30 14.01
C LEU A 20 -11.19 9.84 12.58
N ALA A 21 -10.69 10.74 11.74
CA ALA A 21 -10.15 10.34 10.46
C ALA A 21 -9.03 9.36 10.82
N VAL A 22 -9.31 8.07 10.67
CA VAL A 22 -8.26 7.06 10.72
C VAL A 22 -7.36 7.42 9.56
N ALA A 23 -6.25 8.07 9.84
CA ALA A 23 -5.22 8.30 8.85
C ALA A 23 -4.91 6.95 8.23
N ALA A 24 -5.10 6.83 6.92
CA ALA A 24 -4.72 5.64 6.19
C ALA A 24 -3.29 5.32 6.62
N THR A 25 -3.08 4.12 7.18
CA THR A 25 -1.76 3.70 7.62
C THR A 25 -0.83 3.79 6.43
N SER A 26 0.18 4.65 6.53
CA SER A 26 1.14 4.84 5.45
C SER A 26 1.85 3.53 5.14
N ILE A 27 2.04 3.24 3.87
CA ILE A 27 2.82 2.10 3.43
C ILE A 27 4.33 2.36 3.48
N GLU A 28 4.73 3.61 3.76
CA GLU A 28 6.15 3.96 3.84
C GLU A 28 6.93 3.03 4.75
N GLY A 29 8.18 2.80 4.38
CA GLY A 29 9.09 1.99 5.16
C GLY A 29 9.53 0.73 4.44
N SER A 30 10.02 -0.21 5.23
CA SER A 30 10.61 -1.44 4.73
C SER A 30 9.69 -2.63 4.95
N TRP A 31 9.61 -3.45 3.93
CA TRP A 31 8.76 -4.64 3.89
C TRP A 31 9.57 -5.82 3.39
N ILE A 32 9.22 -6.99 3.86
CA ILE A 32 9.88 -8.24 3.46
C ILE A 32 8.83 -9.31 3.23
N GLY A 33 9.06 -10.14 2.25
CA GLY A 33 8.15 -11.24 2.00
C GLY A 33 8.57 -12.15 0.88
N SER A 34 7.68 -13.05 0.55
CA SER A 34 7.92 -14.10 -0.42
C SER A 34 6.67 -14.38 -1.24
N GLY A 35 6.88 -15.06 -2.33
CA GLY A 35 5.81 -15.46 -3.21
C GLY A 35 6.30 -16.30 -4.35
N THR A 36 5.64 -16.18 -5.49
CA THR A 36 5.95 -16.94 -6.69
C THR A 36 6.00 -16.04 -7.91
N VAL A 37 6.87 -16.39 -8.84
CA VAL A 37 6.95 -15.79 -10.17
C VAL A 37 6.62 -16.87 -11.18
N SER A 38 5.65 -16.60 -12.04
CA SER A 38 5.23 -17.51 -13.10
C SER A 38 5.65 -16.97 -14.47
N ARG A 39 6.42 -17.76 -15.21
CA ARG A 39 6.83 -17.47 -16.59
C ARG A 39 6.53 -18.66 -17.46
N GLY A 40 5.45 -18.58 -18.25
CA GLY A 40 4.96 -19.72 -18.99
C GLY A 40 4.61 -20.89 -18.06
N ALA A 41 5.21 -22.05 -18.31
CA ALA A 41 5.02 -23.24 -17.47
C ALA A 41 5.91 -23.25 -16.22
N ASN A 42 6.84 -22.32 -16.10
CA ASN A 42 7.80 -22.28 -14.98
C ASN A 42 7.26 -21.42 -13.85
N VAL A 43 7.33 -21.96 -12.64
CA VAL A 43 6.98 -21.27 -11.41
C VAL A 43 8.18 -21.30 -10.47
N ASP A 44 8.69 -20.13 -10.12
CA ASP A 44 9.82 -19.99 -9.21
C ASP A 44 9.38 -19.34 -7.90
N ARG A 45 10.02 -19.73 -6.81
CA ARG A 45 9.88 -19.01 -5.55
C ARG A 45 10.69 -17.74 -5.59
N VAL A 46 10.14 -16.68 -5.01
CA VAL A 46 10.79 -15.39 -4.93
C VAL A 46 10.74 -14.86 -3.49
N GLN A 47 11.83 -14.24 -3.06
CA GLN A 47 11.90 -13.47 -1.82
C GLN A 47 12.22 -12.04 -2.17
N CYS A 48 11.47 -11.09 -1.61
CA CYS A 48 11.62 -9.68 -1.90
C CYS A 48 11.81 -8.85 -0.64
N ARG A 49 12.65 -7.83 -0.77
CA ARG A 49 12.73 -6.72 0.18
C ARG A 49 12.29 -5.48 -0.56
N VAL A 50 11.30 -4.81 -0.01
CA VAL A 50 10.69 -3.64 -0.65
C VAL A 50 10.81 -2.44 0.27
N ARG A 51 11.18 -1.31 -0.31
CA ARG A 51 11.15 -0.03 0.38
C ARG A 51 10.23 0.92 -0.35
N TYR A 52 9.30 1.50 0.40
CA TYR A 52 8.42 2.55 -0.10
C TYR A 52 8.85 3.88 0.48
N THR A 53 9.03 4.86 -0.39
CA THR A 53 9.37 6.23 -0.03
C THR A 53 8.28 7.15 -0.54
N LYS A 54 7.71 7.96 0.33
CA LYS A 54 6.66 8.91 -0.06
C LYS A 54 7.18 9.88 -1.11
N SER A 55 6.50 9.96 -2.25
CA SER A 55 6.81 10.88 -3.34
C SER A 55 5.77 12.01 -3.46
N SER A 56 4.55 11.74 -3.05
CA SER A 56 3.47 12.71 -2.95
C SER A 56 2.47 12.23 -1.90
N GLU A 57 1.41 13.00 -1.68
CA GLU A 57 0.40 12.67 -0.67
C GLU A 57 -0.21 11.28 -0.88
N ASN A 58 -0.42 10.86 -2.12
CA ASN A 58 -1.08 9.60 -2.48
C ASN A 58 -0.15 8.59 -3.16
N SER A 59 1.11 8.90 -3.32
CA SER A 59 2.04 8.07 -4.09
C SER A 59 3.33 7.80 -3.34
N CYS A 60 3.86 6.61 -3.58
CA CYS A 60 5.17 6.20 -3.11
C CYS A 60 6.04 5.72 -4.26
N ALA A 61 7.31 6.08 -4.21
CA ALA A 61 8.33 5.42 -5.00
C ALA A 61 8.62 4.05 -4.38
N THR A 62 8.83 3.05 -5.21
CA THR A 62 9.18 1.71 -4.76
C THR A 62 10.58 1.35 -5.22
N SER A 63 11.31 0.72 -4.33
CA SER A 63 12.62 0.14 -4.62
C SER A 63 12.66 -1.23 -3.98
N SER A 64 12.91 -2.25 -4.77
CA SER A 64 12.92 -3.61 -4.25
C SER A 64 14.04 -4.44 -4.85
N VAL A 65 14.46 -5.41 -4.05
CA VAL A 65 15.39 -6.44 -4.46
C VAL A 65 14.70 -7.78 -4.26
N CYS A 66 14.57 -8.54 -5.33
CA CYS A 66 13.95 -9.85 -5.30
C CYS A 66 14.96 -10.91 -5.71
N THR A 67 14.95 -12.02 -5.01
CA THR A 67 15.87 -13.14 -5.24
C THR A 67 15.07 -14.40 -5.56
N THR A 68 15.44 -15.06 -6.64
CA THR A 68 14.95 -16.38 -7.03
C THR A 68 16.13 -17.35 -7.12
N GLU A 69 15.85 -18.61 -7.41
CA GLU A 69 16.92 -19.61 -7.68
C GLU A 69 17.77 -19.20 -8.89
N ASN A 70 17.21 -18.42 -9.81
CA ASN A 70 17.87 -18.02 -11.05
C ASN A 70 18.63 -16.69 -10.92
N GLY A 71 18.58 -16.03 -9.79
CA GLY A 71 19.33 -14.81 -9.59
C GLY A 71 18.61 -13.75 -8.79
N ARG A 72 19.21 -12.58 -8.79
CA ARG A 72 18.77 -11.40 -8.07
C ARG A 72 18.29 -10.34 -9.06
N TYR A 73 17.16 -9.74 -8.77
CA TYR A 73 16.53 -8.72 -9.60
C TYR A 73 16.31 -7.46 -8.80
N GLU A 74 16.63 -6.32 -9.39
CA GLU A 74 16.28 -5.02 -8.85
C GLU A 74 15.05 -4.51 -9.58
N VAL A 75 14.06 -4.07 -8.81
CA VAL A 75 12.78 -3.59 -9.33
C VAL A 75 12.48 -2.24 -8.73
N SER A 76 12.14 -1.27 -9.55
CA SER A 76 11.79 0.08 -9.10
C SER A 76 10.56 0.60 -9.81
N GLY A 77 9.85 1.52 -9.18
CA GLY A 77 8.66 2.10 -9.77
C GLY A 77 7.89 2.98 -8.81
N HIS A 78 6.62 3.10 -9.06
CA HIS A 78 5.70 3.92 -8.27
C HIS A 78 4.39 3.20 -8.06
N VAL A 79 3.80 3.41 -6.89
CA VAL A 79 2.44 3.00 -6.58
C VAL A 79 1.66 4.19 -6.06
N THR A 80 0.41 4.27 -6.46
CA THR A 80 -0.51 5.34 -6.08
C THR A 80 -1.74 4.73 -5.42
N ASN A 81 -2.19 5.34 -4.33
CA ASN A 81 -3.43 4.95 -3.68
C ASN A 81 -4.60 5.25 -4.61
N ILE A 82 -5.42 4.25 -4.88
CA ILE A 82 -6.61 4.36 -5.75
C ILE A 82 -7.92 4.28 -4.97
N GLY A 83 -7.85 4.33 -3.64
CA GLY A 83 -8.98 4.31 -2.74
C GLY A 83 -8.85 3.21 -1.68
N GLY A 84 -9.15 3.54 -0.44
CA GLY A 84 -9.08 2.60 0.68
C GLY A 84 -7.70 1.96 0.81
N ASN A 85 -7.66 0.64 0.80
CA ASN A 85 -6.44 -0.15 0.98
C ASN A 85 -5.77 -0.55 -0.34
N ARG A 86 -6.18 0.03 -1.45
CA ARG A 86 -5.72 -0.38 -2.78
C ARG A 86 -4.73 0.60 -3.36
N TYR A 87 -3.69 0.05 -3.94
CA TYR A 87 -2.63 0.78 -4.63
C TYR A 87 -2.41 0.17 -6.01
N GLN A 88 -2.08 1.02 -6.95
CA GLN A 88 -1.81 0.62 -8.32
C GLN A 88 -0.61 1.40 -8.83
N GLY A 89 0.18 0.78 -9.68
CA GLY A 89 1.32 1.44 -10.25
C GLY A 89 2.04 0.63 -11.30
N THR A 90 3.24 1.06 -11.60
CA THR A 90 4.14 0.40 -12.55
C THR A 90 5.51 0.21 -11.93
N VAL A 91 6.13 -0.89 -12.27
CA VAL A 91 7.49 -1.21 -11.88
C VAL A 91 8.30 -1.62 -13.10
N THR A 92 9.59 -1.37 -13.00
CA THR A 92 10.54 -1.68 -14.08
C THR A 92 11.71 -2.47 -13.51
N SER A 93 12.10 -3.53 -14.22
CA SER A 93 13.29 -4.30 -13.94
C SER A 93 14.02 -4.55 -15.25
N GLY A 94 15.20 -3.97 -15.40
CA GLY A 94 15.90 -3.99 -16.68
C GLY A 94 15.09 -3.32 -17.78
N ASN A 95 14.78 -4.04 -18.84
CA ASN A 95 13.99 -3.56 -19.97
C ASN A 95 12.51 -3.90 -19.86
N GLU A 96 12.10 -4.53 -18.78
CA GLU A 96 10.75 -5.01 -18.61
C GLU A 96 9.96 -4.11 -17.66
N THR A 97 8.73 -3.78 -18.08
CA THR A 97 7.80 -2.99 -17.26
C THR A 97 6.60 -3.85 -16.89
N GLY A 98 6.27 -3.84 -15.63
CA GLY A 98 5.11 -4.55 -15.10
C GLY A 98 4.09 -3.60 -14.47
N ARG A 99 2.87 -4.08 -14.40
CA ARG A 99 1.78 -3.41 -13.69
C ARG A 99 1.66 -4.01 -12.29
N VAL A 100 1.52 -3.15 -11.30
CA VAL A 100 1.40 -3.55 -9.90
C VAL A 100 0.01 -3.25 -9.39
N ILE A 101 -0.57 -4.22 -8.71
CA ILE A 101 -1.76 -4.04 -7.89
C ILE A 101 -1.41 -4.53 -6.49
N MET A 102 -1.66 -3.70 -5.50
CA MET A 102 -1.38 -4.02 -4.11
C MET A 102 -2.60 -3.78 -3.25
N VAL A 103 -2.85 -4.69 -2.33
CA VAL A 103 -3.85 -4.54 -1.26
C VAL A 103 -3.12 -4.52 0.07
N HIS A 104 -3.30 -3.44 0.81
CA HIS A 104 -2.67 -3.22 2.11
C HIS A 104 -3.64 -3.55 3.23
N ARG A 105 -3.21 -4.37 4.18
CA ARG A 105 -4.02 -4.75 5.36
C ARG A 105 -3.14 -4.77 6.59
N GLY A 106 -3.21 -3.70 7.38
CA GLY A 106 -2.41 -3.60 8.60
C GLY A 106 -0.92 -3.70 8.32
N ASN A 107 -0.27 -4.74 8.83
CA ASN A 107 1.15 -4.99 8.64
C ASN A 107 1.45 -5.96 7.49
N GLN A 108 0.46 -6.24 6.65
CA GLN A 108 0.60 -7.13 5.51
C GLN A 108 0.18 -6.47 4.21
N GLN A 109 0.79 -6.92 3.13
CA GLN A 109 0.44 -6.50 1.77
C GLN A 109 0.38 -7.72 0.86
N SER A 110 -0.61 -7.73 -0.02
CA SER A 110 -0.67 -8.65 -1.15
C SER A 110 -0.34 -7.88 -2.41
N VAL A 111 0.73 -8.27 -3.08
CA VAL A 111 1.25 -7.60 -4.27
C VAL A 111 1.16 -8.53 -5.46
N THR A 112 0.55 -8.05 -6.53
CA THR A 112 0.48 -8.76 -7.80
C THR A 112 1.14 -7.91 -8.88
N VAL A 113 2.10 -8.48 -9.57
CA VAL A 113 2.79 -7.83 -10.70
C VAL A 113 2.49 -8.62 -11.96
N THR A 114 2.09 -7.92 -13.00
CA THR A 114 1.80 -8.54 -14.31
C THR A 114 2.61 -7.84 -15.38
N SER A 115 3.32 -8.62 -16.17
CA SER A 115 4.09 -8.14 -17.33
C SER A 115 3.86 -9.05 -18.54
N PRO A 116 4.32 -8.66 -19.74
CA PRO A 116 4.19 -9.52 -20.91
C PRO A 116 4.86 -10.89 -20.76
N SER A 117 5.91 -11.00 -19.96
CA SER A 117 6.65 -12.26 -19.77
C SER A 117 6.13 -13.14 -18.64
N GLY A 118 5.22 -12.63 -17.81
CA GLY A 118 4.69 -13.42 -16.72
C GLY A 118 4.06 -12.60 -15.60
N SER A 119 3.89 -13.24 -14.45
CA SER A 119 3.27 -12.61 -13.29
C SER A 119 3.96 -13.03 -12.00
N ALA A 120 3.83 -12.18 -10.99
CA ALA A 120 4.32 -12.48 -9.65
C ALA A 120 3.23 -12.19 -8.62
N LYS A 121 3.16 -13.02 -7.61
CA LYS A 121 2.30 -12.81 -6.43
C LYS A 121 3.15 -12.92 -5.19
N ILE A 122 3.17 -11.85 -4.41
CA ILE A 122 4.05 -11.72 -3.26
C ILE A 122 3.24 -11.23 -2.07
N THR A 123 3.46 -11.83 -0.92
CA THR A 123 2.93 -11.35 0.35
C THR A 123 4.06 -10.72 1.14
N LEU A 124 3.89 -9.48 1.50
CA LEU A 124 4.87 -8.71 2.26
C LEU A 124 4.36 -8.45 3.67
N SER A 125 5.29 -8.43 4.60
CA SER A 125 5.06 -8.02 5.98
C SER A 125 5.98 -6.84 6.32
N ARG A 126 5.49 -5.96 7.16
CA ARG A 126 6.28 -4.82 7.63
C ARG A 126 7.47 -5.32 8.44
N ARG A 127 8.60 -4.75 8.15
CA ARG A 127 9.85 -5.06 8.83
C ARG A 127 10.12 -4.10 10.01
#